data_61817276f83da02eca96556072fd705f
#
_entry.id   61817276f83da02eca96556072fd705f
#
_cell.length_a   1.000
_cell.length_b   1.000
_cell.length_c   1.000
_cell.angle_alpha   90.00
_cell.angle_beta   90.00
_cell.angle_gamma   90.00
#
_symmetry.space_group_name_H-M   'P 1'
#
loop_
_entity.id
_entity.type
_entity.pdbx_description
1 polymer ?
#
loop_
_entity_poly.entity_id
_entity_poly.type
_entity_poly.pdbx_seq_one_letter_code
_entity_poly.pdbx_strand_id
1 'polypeptide(L)'
;VVAIVGRPNVGKSTIFNRIAGERISIVEDTPGVTRDRIYSSAEWLNYDFNLIDTGGIDIGDEPFLAQIRQQAEIAMDEADVIIFMVNGREGVTAADEEVAKILYRTKKPVVLAVNKLDNTEMRANIYDFYSLGFGEPYPISGTHGLGLGDLLDAVAEHFKNIPETKYNEEVIQFCLIGRPNVGKSSLVNAMLGEERVIVSNVAGTTRDAVDTSFTYNQQEFVIVDTAGMRKKGKVYETTEKYSVLRALKAIDRSEVVAVVLDGEEGIIEQDKRIAGYAHEAGKAVVIVVNKWDAVDKDESTMKEFEENIRDHFQFLDYAPILFMSALTKKRIHTLMPAIIKASENHSLRVQTNVLNDVIMDAVAMNPTPTHNGSRLKIYYATQVSVKPPSFVVFVNDPELMHFSYERFLENRIRDAFGFEGTPIKIFARARK
;
A
#
# COMPACT_ATOMS: atom_id res chain seq x y z
N VAL A 1 7.97 -7.57 2.19
CA VAL A 1 7.61 -7.77 0.77
C VAL A 1 8.20 -9.07 0.27
N VAL A 2 7.38 -9.92 -0.37
CA VAL A 2 7.79 -11.19 -1.00
C VAL A 2 7.60 -11.07 -2.51
N ALA A 3 8.64 -11.27 -3.30
CA ALA A 3 8.54 -11.25 -4.77
C ALA A 3 8.66 -12.65 -5.36
N ILE A 4 7.82 -12.95 -6.34
CA ILE A 4 7.87 -14.20 -7.11
C ILE A 4 8.61 -13.93 -8.41
N VAL A 5 9.74 -14.60 -8.62
CA VAL A 5 10.62 -14.48 -9.79
C VAL A 5 10.74 -15.83 -10.49
N GLY A 6 10.89 -15.83 -11.78
CA GLY A 6 11.10 -17.01 -12.60
C GLY A 6 10.77 -16.71 -14.05
N ARG A 7 11.21 -17.59 -14.97
CA ARG A 7 10.90 -17.47 -16.39
C ARG A 7 9.38 -17.50 -16.67
N PRO A 8 8.92 -17.06 -17.82
CA PRO A 8 7.51 -17.16 -18.20
C PRO A 8 6.99 -18.62 -18.16
N ASN A 9 5.70 -18.76 -17.92
CA ASN A 9 4.97 -20.03 -17.93
C ASN A 9 5.37 -21.05 -16.83
N VAL A 10 6.17 -20.69 -15.84
CA VAL A 10 6.42 -21.55 -14.66
C VAL A 10 5.24 -21.56 -13.68
N GLY A 11 4.26 -20.66 -13.85
CA GLY A 11 3.04 -20.60 -13.03
C GLY A 11 3.06 -19.55 -11.92
N LYS A 12 3.86 -18.49 -12.05
CA LYS A 12 3.97 -17.39 -11.06
C LYS A 12 2.60 -16.81 -10.70
N SER A 13 1.83 -16.39 -11.71
CA SER A 13 0.52 -15.77 -11.49
C SER A 13 -0.51 -16.74 -10.90
N THR A 14 -0.39 -18.05 -11.17
CA THR A 14 -1.24 -19.07 -10.54
C THR A 14 -0.97 -19.15 -9.03
N ILE A 15 0.30 -19.17 -8.64
CA ILE A 15 0.71 -19.20 -7.23
C ILE A 15 0.36 -17.87 -6.56
N PHE A 16 0.66 -16.75 -7.20
CA PHE A 16 0.29 -15.43 -6.71
C PHE A 16 -1.22 -15.33 -6.41
N ASN A 17 -2.08 -15.70 -7.37
CA ASN A 17 -3.52 -15.66 -7.19
C ASN A 17 -4.01 -16.61 -6.09
N ARG A 18 -3.34 -17.74 -5.91
CA ARG A 18 -3.71 -18.70 -4.87
C ARG A 18 -3.32 -18.20 -3.48
N ILE A 19 -2.13 -17.69 -3.30
CA ILE A 19 -1.70 -17.10 -2.03
C ILE A 19 -2.53 -15.85 -1.69
N ALA A 20 -2.80 -15.01 -2.67
CA ALA A 20 -3.66 -13.84 -2.52
C ALA A 20 -5.13 -14.20 -2.29
N GLY A 21 -5.59 -15.31 -2.89
CA GLY A 21 -7.01 -15.72 -2.90
C GLY A 21 -7.54 -16.32 -1.59
N GLU A 22 -6.70 -16.74 -0.69
CA GLU A 22 -7.13 -17.20 0.64
C GLU A 22 -7.68 -16.06 1.50
N ARG A 23 -7.49 -14.80 1.09
CA ARG A 23 -7.97 -13.58 1.79
C ARG A 23 -8.99 -12.75 1.00
N ILE A 24 -9.46 -13.20 -0.18
CA ILE A 24 -10.43 -12.46 -1.03
C ILE A 24 -11.87 -12.49 -0.44
N SER A 25 -12.05 -12.53 0.82
CA SER A 25 -13.41 -12.45 1.37
C SER A 25 -13.67 -11.19 2.16
N ILE A 26 -13.20 -10.03 1.81
CA ILE A 26 -13.80 -8.75 2.26
C ILE A 26 -12.94 -7.60 1.65
N VAL A 27 -13.00 -7.41 0.34
CA VAL A 27 -12.72 -6.09 -0.23
C VAL A 27 -13.77 -5.86 -1.29
N GLU A 28 -14.74 -5.03 -0.93
CA GLU A 28 -15.74 -4.50 -1.83
C GLU A 28 -15.09 -3.82 -3.02
N ASP A 29 -15.69 -4.01 -4.20
CA ASP A 29 -15.36 -3.27 -5.42
C ASP A 29 -15.55 -1.77 -5.14
N THR A 30 -14.45 -1.08 -4.82
CA THR A 30 -14.47 0.37 -4.75
C THR A 30 -14.51 0.90 -6.17
N PRO A 31 -15.57 1.59 -6.60
CA PRO A 31 -15.65 2.10 -7.96
C PRO A 31 -14.51 3.07 -8.23
N GLY A 32 -13.70 2.79 -9.25
CA GLY A 32 -12.59 3.65 -9.71
C GLY A 32 -11.20 3.14 -9.43
N VAL A 33 -11.02 2.01 -8.72
CA VAL A 33 -9.71 1.38 -8.51
C VAL A 33 -9.62 0.11 -9.36
N THR A 34 -8.88 0.16 -10.46
CA THR A 34 -8.54 -1.03 -11.23
C THR A 34 -7.45 -1.81 -10.51
N ARG A 35 -7.76 -3.02 -10.04
CA ARG A 35 -6.77 -3.95 -9.48
C ARG A 35 -5.72 -4.31 -10.53
N ASP A 36 -4.53 -3.77 -10.39
CA ASP A 36 -3.37 -4.36 -11.06
C ASP A 36 -3.08 -5.71 -10.37
N ARG A 37 -3.12 -6.80 -11.16
CA ARG A 37 -2.85 -8.18 -10.70
C ARG A 37 -1.38 -8.46 -10.36
N ILE A 38 -0.60 -7.43 -10.05
CA ILE A 38 0.85 -7.54 -9.88
C ILE A 38 1.24 -7.70 -8.43
N TYR A 39 0.40 -7.23 -7.49
CA TYR A 39 0.64 -7.35 -6.07
C TYR A 39 -0.66 -7.54 -5.29
N SER A 40 -0.52 -8.15 -4.14
CA SER A 40 -1.62 -8.38 -3.19
C SER A 40 -1.05 -8.50 -1.78
N SER A 41 -1.84 -8.16 -0.78
CA SER A 41 -1.52 -8.50 0.60
C SER A 41 -1.87 -9.96 0.87
N ALA A 42 -1.05 -10.63 1.63
CA ALA A 42 -1.24 -12.00 2.07
C ALA A 42 -0.91 -12.12 3.56
N GLU A 43 -1.45 -13.15 4.20
CA GLU A 43 -1.19 -13.48 5.60
C GLU A 43 -0.78 -14.94 5.73
N TRP A 44 0.26 -15.21 6.52
CA TRP A 44 0.67 -16.56 6.87
C TRP A 44 1.31 -16.59 8.27
N LEU A 45 0.89 -17.51 9.14
CA LEU A 45 1.42 -17.66 10.51
C LEU A 45 1.47 -16.35 11.31
N ASN A 46 0.43 -15.52 11.25
CA ASN A 46 0.33 -14.19 11.86
C ASN A 46 1.29 -13.12 11.29
N TYR A 47 1.90 -13.36 10.15
CA TYR A 47 2.64 -12.34 9.39
C TYR A 47 1.78 -11.82 8.25
N ASP A 48 1.62 -10.49 8.23
CA ASP A 48 1.07 -9.78 7.07
C ASP A 48 2.22 -9.38 6.15
N PHE A 49 2.12 -9.67 4.85
CA PHE A 49 3.14 -9.29 3.88
C PHE A 49 2.53 -8.99 2.51
N ASN A 50 3.24 -8.16 1.75
CA ASN A 50 2.87 -7.88 0.37
C ASN A 50 3.57 -8.85 -0.59
N LEU A 51 2.79 -9.44 -1.49
CA LEU A 51 3.23 -10.36 -2.51
C LEU A 51 3.30 -9.65 -3.86
N ILE A 52 4.38 -9.85 -4.61
CA ILE A 52 4.59 -9.27 -5.94
C ILE A 52 4.75 -10.37 -6.99
N ASP A 53 3.92 -10.35 -8.05
CA ASP A 53 4.15 -11.14 -9.27
C ASP A 53 4.98 -10.34 -10.26
N THR A 54 6.29 -10.61 -10.32
CA THR A 54 7.16 -9.92 -11.28
C THR A 54 6.84 -10.27 -12.74
N GLY A 55 6.17 -11.39 -13.00
CA GLY A 55 5.73 -11.81 -14.34
C GLY A 55 4.60 -10.95 -14.91
N GLY A 56 3.83 -10.29 -14.05
CA GLY A 56 2.81 -9.33 -14.47
C GLY A 56 3.37 -7.94 -14.80
N ILE A 57 4.66 -7.70 -14.52
CA ILE A 57 5.33 -6.44 -14.86
C ILE A 57 5.60 -6.41 -16.36
N ASP A 58 4.92 -5.50 -17.06
CA ASP A 58 5.13 -5.27 -18.48
C ASP A 58 6.40 -4.44 -18.70
N ILE A 59 7.34 -4.99 -19.40
CA ILE A 59 8.68 -4.41 -19.60
C ILE A 59 8.83 -3.94 -21.07
N GLY A 60 7.72 -3.87 -21.81
CA GLY A 60 7.71 -3.50 -23.22
C GLY A 60 8.26 -4.61 -24.15
N ASP A 61 8.62 -4.25 -25.38
CA ASP A 61 9.10 -5.17 -26.43
C ASP A 61 10.58 -5.56 -26.29
N GLU A 62 11.09 -5.65 -25.05
CA GLU A 62 12.48 -6.05 -24.80
C GLU A 62 12.71 -7.54 -25.10
N PRO A 63 13.93 -7.94 -25.47
CA PRO A 63 14.28 -9.34 -25.67
C PRO A 63 14.02 -10.17 -24.41
N PHE A 64 13.56 -11.40 -24.57
CA PHE A 64 13.15 -12.33 -23.51
C PHE A 64 14.10 -12.41 -22.30
N LEU A 65 15.41 -12.48 -22.55
CA LEU A 65 16.41 -12.52 -21.48
C LEU A 65 16.55 -11.17 -20.74
N ALA A 66 16.31 -10.05 -21.43
CA ALA A 66 16.33 -8.73 -20.82
C ALA A 66 15.13 -8.56 -19.89
N GLN A 67 13.93 -9.04 -20.29
CA GLN A 67 12.74 -9.04 -19.45
C GLN A 67 12.95 -9.85 -18.15
N ILE A 68 13.50 -11.06 -18.26
CA ILE A 68 13.81 -11.92 -17.10
C ILE A 68 14.80 -11.25 -16.17
N ARG A 69 15.85 -10.64 -16.72
CA ARG A 69 16.85 -9.91 -15.93
C ARG A 69 16.23 -8.76 -15.17
N GLN A 70 15.44 -7.95 -15.80
CA GLN A 70 14.80 -6.79 -15.20
C GLN A 70 13.80 -7.19 -14.10
N GLN A 71 13.04 -8.27 -14.30
CA GLN A 71 12.16 -8.82 -13.27
C GLN A 71 12.93 -9.30 -12.04
N ALA A 72 14.07 -9.95 -12.23
CA ALA A 72 14.93 -10.38 -11.13
C ALA A 72 15.58 -9.19 -10.41
N GLU A 73 16.01 -8.17 -11.13
CA GLU A 73 16.58 -6.93 -10.55
C GLU A 73 15.54 -6.18 -9.70
N ILE A 74 14.30 -6.06 -10.20
CA ILE A 74 13.19 -5.46 -9.43
C ILE A 74 12.95 -6.23 -8.13
N ALA A 75 12.92 -7.57 -8.21
CA ALA A 75 12.73 -8.39 -7.03
C ALA A 75 13.89 -8.24 -6.02
N MET A 76 15.14 -8.17 -6.51
CA MET A 76 16.31 -7.94 -5.64
C MET A 76 16.29 -6.57 -4.96
N ASP A 77 15.77 -5.55 -5.61
CA ASP A 77 15.70 -4.21 -5.03
C ASP A 77 14.55 -4.09 -4.02
N GLU A 78 13.37 -4.61 -4.33
CA GLU A 78 12.14 -4.31 -3.61
C GLU A 78 11.71 -5.38 -2.59
N ALA A 79 12.03 -6.67 -2.79
CA ALA A 79 11.62 -7.73 -1.90
C ALA A 79 12.52 -7.85 -0.66
N ASP A 80 11.96 -8.32 0.44
CA ASP A 80 12.69 -8.77 1.62
C ASP A 80 13.02 -10.26 1.53
N VAL A 81 12.14 -11.05 0.87
CA VAL A 81 12.32 -12.47 0.54
C VAL A 81 11.92 -12.68 -0.91
N ILE A 82 12.65 -13.52 -1.63
CA ILE A 82 12.40 -13.85 -3.03
C ILE A 82 11.99 -15.31 -3.14
N ILE A 83 10.86 -15.58 -3.79
CA ILE A 83 10.48 -16.93 -4.22
C ILE A 83 10.98 -17.09 -5.65
N PHE A 84 11.99 -17.93 -5.85
CA PHE A 84 12.48 -18.32 -7.17
C PHE A 84 11.69 -19.53 -7.66
N MET A 85 10.87 -19.34 -8.69
CA MET A 85 9.97 -20.36 -9.21
C MET A 85 10.46 -20.97 -10.51
N VAL A 86 10.51 -22.30 -10.56
CA VAL A 86 10.91 -23.11 -11.71
C VAL A 86 9.84 -24.16 -12.04
N ASN A 87 9.96 -24.79 -13.23
CA ASN A 87 9.00 -25.79 -13.71
C ASN A 87 9.56 -27.22 -13.55
N GLY A 88 8.98 -28.01 -12.64
CA GLY A 88 9.42 -29.37 -12.35
C GLY A 88 9.19 -30.39 -13.47
N ARG A 89 8.30 -30.11 -14.43
CA ARG A 89 8.08 -31.00 -15.59
C ARG A 89 9.15 -30.88 -16.66
N GLU A 90 9.76 -29.69 -16.80
CA GLU A 90 10.73 -29.39 -17.85
C GLU A 90 12.18 -29.60 -17.36
N GLY A 91 12.38 -29.74 -16.04
CA GLY A 91 13.71 -29.77 -15.43
C GLY A 91 14.38 -28.39 -15.43
N VAL A 92 15.67 -28.35 -15.10
CA VAL A 92 16.46 -27.12 -15.09
C VAL A 92 16.77 -26.69 -16.52
N THR A 93 16.44 -25.45 -16.85
CA THR A 93 16.69 -24.87 -18.18
C THR A 93 17.77 -23.79 -18.14
N ALA A 94 18.37 -23.46 -19.28
CA ALA A 94 19.35 -22.38 -19.37
C ALA A 94 18.79 -21.03 -18.90
N ALA A 95 17.49 -20.77 -19.10
CA ALA A 95 16.83 -19.57 -18.58
C ALA A 95 16.72 -19.56 -17.05
N ASP A 96 16.50 -20.72 -16.42
CA ASP A 96 16.50 -20.85 -14.95
C ASP A 96 17.91 -20.59 -14.39
N GLU A 97 18.97 -21.10 -15.07
CA GLU A 97 20.35 -20.83 -14.69
C GLU A 97 20.72 -19.33 -14.81
N GLU A 98 20.22 -18.64 -15.83
CA GLU A 98 20.43 -17.19 -15.96
C GLU A 98 19.76 -16.41 -14.83
N VAL A 99 18.53 -16.75 -14.47
CA VAL A 99 17.85 -16.17 -13.29
C VAL A 99 18.68 -16.45 -12.03
N ALA A 100 19.14 -17.69 -11.84
CA ALA A 100 19.95 -18.08 -10.70
C ALA A 100 21.22 -17.24 -10.58
N LYS A 101 21.97 -17.04 -11.69
CA LYS A 101 23.17 -16.19 -11.74
C LYS A 101 22.90 -14.73 -11.31
N ILE A 102 21.74 -14.20 -11.66
CA ILE A 102 21.33 -12.85 -11.25
C ILE A 102 21.05 -12.83 -9.76
N LEU A 103 20.24 -13.80 -9.27
CA LEU A 103 19.86 -13.90 -7.87
C LEU A 103 21.01 -14.19 -6.91
N TYR A 104 22.12 -14.79 -7.36
CA TYR A 104 23.33 -14.95 -6.53
C TYR A 104 23.98 -13.63 -6.09
N ARG A 105 23.65 -12.53 -6.76
CA ARG A 105 24.18 -11.20 -6.41
C ARG A 105 23.48 -10.55 -5.23
N THR A 106 22.29 -11.05 -4.87
CA THR A 106 21.55 -10.52 -3.72
C THR A 106 22.02 -11.15 -2.42
N LYS A 107 21.93 -10.36 -1.33
CA LYS A 107 22.08 -10.86 0.04
C LYS A 107 20.75 -11.26 0.67
N LYS A 108 19.64 -11.05 -0.06
CA LYS A 108 18.30 -11.35 0.41
C LYS A 108 18.04 -12.85 0.36
N PRO A 109 17.24 -13.42 1.27
CA PRO A 109 16.84 -14.81 1.21
C PRO A 109 16.13 -15.15 -0.09
N VAL A 110 16.51 -16.27 -0.70
CA VAL A 110 15.86 -16.82 -1.90
C VAL A 110 15.36 -18.22 -1.56
N VAL A 111 14.06 -18.45 -1.70
CA VAL A 111 13.41 -19.75 -1.49
C VAL A 111 13.05 -20.33 -2.86
N LEU A 112 13.57 -21.53 -3.16
CA LEU A 112 13.39 -22.19 -4.45
C LEU A 112 12.09 -23.00 -4.46
N ALA A 113 11.14 -22.65 -5.35
CA ALA A 113 9.87 -23.36 -5.53
C ALA A 113 9.83 -24.06 -6.87
N VAL A 114 9.63 -25.37 -6.84
CA VAL A 114 9.52 -26.23 -8.03
C VAL A 114 8.05 -26.53 -8.28
N ASN A 115 7.45 -25.84 -9.24
CA ASN A 115 6.02 -25.92 -9.56
C ASN A 115 5.71 -27.00 -10.60
N LYS A 116 4.43 -27.34 -10.71
CA LYS A 116 3.85 -28.35 -11.63
C LYS A 116 4.23 -29.79 -11.28
N LEU A 117 4.51 -30.05 -10.00
CA LEU A 117 4.72 -31.39 -9.47
C LEU A 117 3.37 -31.93 -8.93
N ASP A 118 2.50 -32.33 -9.85
CA ASP A 118 1.09 -32.61 -9.55
C ASP A 118 0.87 -34.00 -8.94
N ASN A 119 1.85 -34.89 -8.99
CA ASN A 119 1.79 -36.22 -8.42
C ASN A 119 3.09 -36.63 -7.74
N THR A 120 3.05 -37.76 -6.99
CA THR A 120 4.18 -38.28 -6.19
C THR A 120 5.35 -38.74 -7.06
N GLU A 121 5.10 -39.24 -8.25
CA GLU A 121 6.16 -39.74 -9.17
C GLU A 121 6.99 -38.55 -9.70
N MET A 122 6.34 -37.43 -10.03
CA MET A 122 7.02 -36.21 -10.49
C MET A 122 7.88 -35.55 -9.39
N ARG A 123 7.59 -35.80 -8.11
CA ARG A 123 8.39 -35.27 -7.00
C ARG A 123 9.82 -35.74 -6.99
N ALA A 124 10.12 -36.87 -7.62
CA ALA A 124 11.51 -37.38 -7.76
C ALA A 124 12.38 -36.41 -8.59
N ASN A 125 11.79 -35.62 -9.49
CA ASN A 125 12.50 -34.66 -10.32
C ASN A 125 13.04 -33.45 -9.54
N ILE A 126 12.67 -33.29 -8.27
CA ILE A 126 13.10 -32.17 -7.43
C ILE A 126 14.62 -32.15 -7.21
N TYR A 127 15.27 -33.30 -7.23
CA TYR A 127 16.70 -33.39 -6.95
C TYR A 127 17.58 -32.68 -7.96
N ASP A 128 17.15 -32.55 -9.22
CA ASP A 128 17.90 -31.83 -10.25
C ASP A 128 18.03 -30.33 -9.93
N PHE A 129 17.08 -29.81 -9.19
CA PHE A 129 17.00 -28.36 -8.87
C PHE A 129 17.93 -27.93 -7.73
N TYR A 130 18.55 -28.86 -6.99
CA TYR A 130 19.64 -28.55 -6.07
C TYR A 130 20.85 -27.92 -6.80
N SER A 131 21.03 -28.26 -8.09
CA SER A 131 22.08 -27.69 -8.94
C SER A 131 21.98 -26.15 -9.06
N LEU A 132 20.80 -25.55 -8.83
CA LEU A 132 20.60 -24.11 -8.82
C LEU A 132 21.14 -23.42 -7.55
N GLY A 133 21.57 -24.16 -6.51
CA GLY A 133 22.36 -23.63 -5.40
C GLY A 133 21.61 -22.77 -4.38
N PHE A 134 20.27 -22.83 -4.31
CA PHE A 134 19.45 -22.08 -3.35
C PHE A 134 18.96 -22.93 -2.15
N GLY A 135 19.66 -24.00 -1.85
CA GLY A 135 19.29 -24.91 -0.75
C GLY A 135 18.17 -25.87 -1.14
N GLU A 136 17.31 -26.20 -0.19
CA GLU A 136 16.21 -27.15 -0.39
C GLU A 136 15.15 -26.61 -1.34
N PRO A 137 14.85 -27.31 -2.44
CA PRO A 137 13.77 -26.92 -3.33
C PRO A 137 12.42 -27.43 -2.80
N TYR A 138 11.40 -26.58 -2.79
CA TYR A 138 10.05 -26.88 -2.32
C TYR A 138 9.16 -27.36 -3.45
N PRO A 139 8.68 -28.63 -3.44
CA PRO A 139 7.81 -29.14 -4.48
C PRO A 139 6.39 -28.63 -4.29
N ILE A 140 5.87 -27.94 -5.31
CA ILE A 140 4.52 -27.38 -5.27
C ILE A 140 3.70 -27.76 -6.51
N SER A 141 2.38 -27.68 -6.38
CA SER A 141 1.44 -27.68 -7.49
C SER A 141 0.49 -26.49 -7.36
N GLY A 142 0.72 -25.47 -8.17
CA GLY A 142 -0.13 -24.28 -8.19
C GLY A 142 -1.57 -24.58 -8.58
N THR A 143 -1.79 -25.57 -9.44
CA THR A 143 -3.12 -25.99 -9.87
C THR A 143 -3.90 -26.66 -8.74
N HIS A 144 -3.24 -27.54 -7.98
CA HIS A 144 -3.87 -28.33 -6.92
C HIS A 144 -3.68 -27.76 -5.50
N GLY A 145 -2.85 -26.73 -5.33
CA GLY A 145 -2.53 -26.15 -4.02
C GLY A 145 -1.65 -27.01 -3.12
N LEU A 146 -0.99 -28.03 -3.68
CA LEU A 146 -0.13 -28.94 -2.92
C LEU A 146 1.22 -28.30 -2.62
N GLY A 147 1.75 -28.50 -1.40
CA GLY A 147 3.07 -28.05 -0.98
C GLY A 147 3.18 -26.54 -0.72
N LEU A 148 2.09 -25.78 -0.83
CA LEU A 148 2.10 -24.33 -0.64
C LEU A 148 2.37 -23.96 0.82
N GLY A 149 1.85 -24.75 1.77
CA GLY A 149 2.09 -24.53 3.20
C GLY A 149 3.57 -24.61 3.54
N ASP A 150 4.26 -25.67 3.09
CA ASP A 150 5.69 -25.86 3.33
C ASP A 150 6.53 -24.73 2.71
N LEU A 151 6.16 -24.26 1.51
CA LEU A 151 6.78 -23.10 0.85
C LEU A 151 6.60 -21.84 1.68
N LEU A 152 5.39 -21.57 2.14
CA LEU A 152 5.08 -20.34 2.91
C LEU A 152 5.69 -20.40 4.32
N ASP A 153 5.81 -21.56 4.94
CA ASP A 153 6.54 -21.74 6.19
C ASP A 153 8.02 -21.40 6.02
N ALA A 154 8.65 -21.86 4.94
CA ALA A 154 10.03 -21.52 4.62
C ALA A 154 10.22 -20.02 4.37
N VAL A 155 9.28 -19.37 3.70
CA VAL A 155 9.28 -17.91 3.50
C VAL A 155 9.13 -17.17 4.83
N ALA A 156 8.20 -17.62 5.69
CA ALA A 156 7.91 -16.99 6.98
C ALA A 156 9.08 -17.12 7.97
N GLU A 157 9.90 -18.16 7.89
CA GLU A 157 11.12 -18.27 8.70
C GLU A 157 12.07 -17.10 8.50
N HIS A 158 12.15 -16.58 7.29
CA HIS A 158 12.98 -15.43 6.97
C HIS A 158 12.42 -14.11 7.51
N PHE A 159 11.12 -14.01 7.79
CA PHE A 159 10.51 -12.81 8.39
C PHE A 159 11.02 -12.53 9.79
N LYS A 160 11.41 -13.55 10.55
CA LYS A 160 11.99 -13.40 11.90
C LYS A 160 13.28 -12.57 11.92
N ASN A 161 13.99 -12.55 10.80
CA ASN A 161 15.28 -11.86 10.66
C ASN A 161 15.13 -10.48 9.98
N ILE A 162 13.92 -10.11 9.55
CA ILE A 162 13.67 -8.78 9.00
C ILE A 162 13.54 -7.83 10.20
N PRO A 163 14.42 -6.81 10.30
CA PRO A 163 14.28 -5.84 11.38
C PRO A 163 12.91 -5.18 11.25
N GLU A 164 12.05 -5.34 12.24
CA GLU A 164 10.89 -4.47 12.36
C GLU A 164 11.42 -3.04 12.50
N THR A 165 11.20 -2.22 11.50
CA THR A 165 11.44 -0.78 11.57
C THR A 165 10.35 -0.16 12.43
N LYS A 166 10.32 -0.49 13.73
CA LYS A 166 9.49 0.21 14.69
C LYS A 166 10.22 1.50 15.05
N TYR A 167 9.81 2.59 14.45
CA TYR A 167 10.05 3.89 15.01
C TYR A 167 9.26 3.97 16.34
N ASN A 168 9.74 4.78 17.26
CA ASN A 168 8.99 5.07 18.50
C ASN A 168 7.57 5.54 18.10
N GLU A 169 6.53 5.13 18.82
CA GLU A 169 5.13 5.50 18.54
C GLU A 169 4.90 7.03 18.49
N GLU A 170 5.82 7.80 19.07
CA GLU A 170 5.81 9.25 19.07
C GLU A 170 6.32 9.88 17.75
N VAL A 171 6.99 9.10 16.87
CA VAL A 171 7.55 9.58 15.60
C VAL A 171 6.53 9.44 14.47
N ILE A 172 6.13 10.56 13.89
CA ILE A 172 5.20 10.54 12.75
C ILE A 172 5.96 10.17 11.46
N GLN A 173 5.55 9.07 10.85
CA GLN A 173 6.11 8.58 9.61
C GLN A 173 5.18 8.92 8.44
N PHE A 174 5.70 9.58 7.43
CA PHE A 174 4.93 9.90 6.23
C PHE A 174 5.74 9.72 4.97
N CYS A 175 5.05 9.55 3.85
CA CYS A 175 5.66 9.50 2.53
C CYS A 175 4.94 10.44 1.54
N LEU A 176 5.65 10.77 0.47
CA LEU A 176 5.07 11.48 -0.66
C LEU A 176 4.97 10.50 -1.83
N ILE A 177 3.77 10.29 -2.32
CA ILE A 177 3.51 9.46 -3.51
C ILE A 177 2.93 10.31 -4.63
N GLY A 178 3.01 9.84 -5.84
CA GLY A 178 2.53 10.51 -7.04
C GLY A 178 3.34 10.05 -8.24
N ARG A 179 2.83 10.33 -9.43
CA ARG A 179 3.52 9.98 -10.68
C ARG A 179 4.89 10.66 -10.82
N PRO A 180 5.75 10.21 -11.74
CA PRO A 180 7.00 10.89 -12.03
C PRO A 180 6.80 12.38 -12.38
N ASN A 181 7.77 13.21 -12.05
CA ASN A 181 7.83 14.64 -12.41
C ASN A 181 6.77 15.58 -11.81
N VAL A 182 5.89 15.13 -10.91
CA VAL A 182 4.96 16.02 -10.18
C VAL A 182 5.66 16.91 -9.15
N GLY A 183 6.97 16.73 -8.94
CA GLY A 183 7.78 17.58 -8.07
C GLY A 183 7.94 17.09 -6.63
N LYS A 184 7.77 15.78 -6.34
CA LYS A 184 7.96 15.21 -4.99
C LYS A 184 9.30 15.56 -4.37
N SER A 185 10.41 15.35 -5.09
CA SER A 185 11.78 15.68 -4.62
C SER A 185 11.95 17.16 -4.33
N SER A 186 11.40 18.02 -5.19
CA SER A 186 11.44 19.47 -4.99
C SER A 186 10.63 19.89 -3.77
N LEU A 187 9.50 19.22 -3.53
CA LEU A 187 8.65 19.47 -2.39
C LEU A 187 9.35 19.08 -1.06
N VAL A 188 9.99 17.91 -1.02
CA VAL A 188 10.78 17.48 0.13
C VAL A 188 11.91 18.47 0.41
N ASN A 189 12.65 18.89 -0.61
CA ASN A 189 13.75 19.86 -0.44
C ASN A 189 13.22 21.22 0.04
N ALA A 190 12.10 21.69 -0.49
CA ALA A 190 11.50 22.96 -0.07
C ALA A 190 11.03 22.89 1.40
N MET A 191 10.40 21.78 1.80
CA MET A 191 9.93 21.54 3.17
C MET A 191 11.11 21.42 4.15
N LEU A 192 12.16 20.66 3.84
CA LEU A 192 13.32 20.51 4.68
C LEU A 192 14.15 21.80 4.80
N GLY A 193 13.96 22.75 3.88
CA GLY A 193 14.56 24.07 3.90
C GLY A 193 13.77 25.14 4.67
N GLU A 194 12.64 24.80 5.30
CA GLU A 194 11.86 25.70 6.15
C GLU A 194 12.60 25.99 7.48
N GLU A 195 12.49 27.20 8.00
CA GLU A 195 13.19 27.65 9.22
C GLU A 195 12.85 26.83 10.48
N ARG A 196 11.68 26.21 10.48
CA ARG A 196 11.17 25.39 11.61
C ARG A 196 11.57 23.92 11.53
N VAL A 197 12.32 23.53 10.49
CA VAL A 197 12.74 22.14 10.25
C VAL A 197 14.22 21.98 10.58
N ILE A 198 14.52 21.03 11.45
CA ILE A 198 15.90 20.67 11.81
C ILE A 198 16.14 19.24 11.33
N VAL A 199 16.94 19.08 10.28
CA VAL A 199 17.31 17.77 9.73
C VAL A 199 18.28 17.07 10.70
N SER A 200 17.95 15.85 11.12
CA SER A 200 18.82 15.04 11.97
C SER A 200 19.93 14.42 11.12
N ASN A 201 21.18 14.85 11.37
CA ASN A 201 22.37 14.29 10.74
C ASN A 201 23.02 13.16 11.58
N VAL A 202 22.34 12.65 12.60
CA VAL A 202 22.89 11.62 13.48
C VAL A 202 22.90 10.28 12.73
N ALA A 203 24.10 9.82 12.35
CA ALA A 203 24.29 8.48 11.80
C ALA A 203 23.81 7.45 12.84
N GLY A 204 22.74 6.69 12.49
CA GLY A 204 22.16 5.67 13.36
C GLY A 204 20.71 5.96 13.81
N THR A 205 20.16 7.15 13.57
CA THR A 205 18.73 7.44 13.78
C THR A 205 17.85 7.02 12.60
N THR A 206 18.45 6.88 11.41
CA THR A 206 17.81 6.27 10.24
C THR A 206 18.29 4.83 10.10
N ARG A 207 17.47 3.86 10.49
CA ARG A 207 17.77 2.43 10.30
C ARG A 207 17.83 2.01 8.83
N ASP A 208 17.22 2.79 7.95
CA ASP A 208 17.33 2.66 6.50
C ASP A 208 17.99 3.91 5.90
N ALA A 209 19.05 3.72 5.10
CA ALA A 209 19.73 4.79 4.38
C ALA A 209 18.84 5.51 3.35
N VAL A 210 17.59 5.11 3.25
CA VAL A 210 16.56 5.53 2.29
C VAL A 210 15.63 6.59 2.88
N ASP A 211 15.56 6.72 4.22
CA ASP A 211 14.64 7.60 4.93
C ASP A 211 15.34 8.89 5.39
N THR A 212 14.58 9.93 5.65
CA THR A 212 15.09 11.19 6.19
C THR A 212 14.37 11.54 7.47
N SER A 213 15.10 11.60 8.59
CA SER A 213 14.58 12.04 9.90
C SER A 213 14.80 13.54 10.09
N PHE A 214 13.83 14.20 10.69
CA PHE A 214 13.92 15.62 11.03
C PHE A 214 12.96 15.96 12.18
N THR A 215 13.16 17.13 12.78
CA THR A 215 12.30 17.69 13.83
C THR A 215 11.59 18.94 13.31
N TYR A 216 10.30 19.05 13.57
CA TYR A 216 9.48 20.22 13.28
C TYR A 216 8.68 20.57 14.55
N ASN A 217 8.82 21.80 15.07
CA ASN A 217 8.17 22.25 16.32
C ASN A 217 8.33 21.25 17.48
N GLN A 218 9.53 20.72 17.70
CA GLN A 218 9.87 19.74 18.75
C GLN A 218 9.27 18.34 18.58
N GLN A 219 8.51 18.09 17.52
CA GLN A 219 8.00 16.77 17.13
C GLN A 219 8.95 16.12 16.15
N GLU A 220 9.24 14.82 16.33
CA GLU A 220 10.06 14.01 15.42
C GLU A 220 9.25 13.45 14.25
N PHE A 221 9.85 13.48 13.07
CA PHE A 221 9.27 13.01 11.82
C PHE A 221 10.26 12.17 11.02
N VAL A 222 9.71 11.26 10.23
CA VAL A 222 10.46 10.49 9.24
C VAL A 222 9.75 10.56 7.89
N ILE A 223 10.47 11.00 6.86
CA ILE A 223 10.02 10.86 5.48
C ILE A 223 10.55 9.53 4.96
N VAL A 224 9.63 8.63 4.61
CA VAL A 224 9.93 7.30 4.10
C VAL A 224 10.31 7.38 2.61
N ASP A 225 11.34 6.62 2.20
CA ASP A 225 11.81 6.45 0.81
C ASP A 225 12.31 7.74 0.12
N THR A 226 13.05 8.57 0.81
CA THR A 226 13.65 9.78 0.21
C THR A 226 14.79 9.49 -0.77
N ALA A 227 15.48 8.34 -0.69
CA ALA A 227 16.56 8.00 -1.63
C ALA A 227 16.01 7.71 -3.03
N GLY A 228 14.80 7.18 -3.16
CA GLY A 228 14.11 7.09 -4.44
C GLY A 228 13.87 8.44 -5.11
N MET A 229 13.72 9.47 -4.28
CA MET A 229 13.55 10.85 -4.76
C MET A 229 14.86 11.56 -5.08
N ARG A 230 15.99 11.13 -4.47
CA ARG A 230 17.33 11.80 -4.62
C ARG A 230 18.17 11.24 -5.76
N LYS A 231 17.98 10.02 -6.20
CA LYS A 231 18.72 9.41 -7.31
C LYS A 231 18.22 9.93 -8.66
N LYS A 232 18.44 11.21 -8.95
CA LYS A 232 18.36 11.75 -10.31
C LYS A 232 19.56 11.23 -11.11
N GLY A 233 19.34 10.38 -12.11
CA GLY A 233 20.30 10.23 -13.18
C GLY A 233 20.83 8.88 -13.58
N LYS A 234 20.17 7.75 -13.31
CA LYS A 234 20.48 6.48 -13.99
C LYS A 234 19.22 5.66 -14.26
N VAL A 235 18.86 5.58 -15.54
CA VAL A 235 18.24 4.47 -16.29
C VAL A 235 16.98 3.75 -15.73
N TYR A 236 16.47 4.07 -14.54
CA TYR A 236 15.31 3.37 -13.94
C TYR A 236 13.99 4.15 -14.04
N GLU A 237 13.94 5.24 -14.79
CA GLU A 237 12.73 6.06 -14.98
C GLU A 237 11.73 5.48 -15.99
N THR A 238 12.05 4.34 -16.60
CA THR A 238 11.34 3.90 -17.81
C THR A 238 10.20 2.91 -17.57
N THR A 239 9.93 2.48 -16.35
CA THR A 239 8.78 1.59 -16.14
C THR A 239 7.86 2.15 -15.06
N GLU A 240 6.68 2.60 -15.49
CA GLU A 240 5.57 3.11 -14.66
C GLU A 240 5.29 2.20 -13.45
N LYS A 241 5.36 0.89 -13.67
CA LYS A 241 5.12 -0.15 -12.67
C LYS A 241 6.17 -0.22 -11.57
N TYR A 242 7.44 0.14 -11.85
CA TYR A 242 8.48 0.24 -10.83
C TYR A 242 8.22 1.37 -9.84
N SER A 243 7.71 2.50 -10.35
CA SER A 243 7.28 3.63 -9.52
C SER A 243 6.13 3.24 -8.57
N VAL A 244 5.22 2.37 -9.01
CA VAL A 244 4.10 1.86 -8.20
C VAL A 244 4.60 0.97 -7.05
N LEU A 245 5.49 0.03 -7.30
CA LEU A 245 6.03 -0.86 -6.26
C LEU A 245 6.72 -0.08 -5.14
N ARG A 246 7.48 0.97 -5.51
CA ARG A 246 8.09 1.86 -4.52
C ARG A 246 7.07 2.63 -3.72
N ALA A 247 6.03 3.15 -4.39
CA ALA A 247 4.95 3.84 -3.71
C ALA A 247 4.27 2.94 -2.68
N LEU A 248 4.00 1.68 -3.01
CA LEU A 248 3.39 0.71 -2.09
C LEU A 248 4.26 0.46 -0.86
N LYS A 249 5.56 0.22 -1.06
CA LYS A 249 6.51 0.01 0.05
C LYS A 249 6.59 1.24 0.97
N ALA A 250 6.58 2.44 0.38
CA ALA A 250 6.56 3.68 1.15
C ALA A 250 5.24 3.85 1.91
N ILE A 251 4.10 3.53 1.29
CA ILE A 251 2.78 3.54 1.92
C ILE A 251 2.74 2.61 3.13
N ASP A 252 3.18 1.36 2.98
CA ASP A 252 3.15 0.37 4.07
C ASP A 252 3.89 0.85 5.31
N ARG A 253 5.04 1.48 5.12
CA ARG A 253 5.91 1.98 6.19
C ARG A 253 5.50 3.35 6.74
N SER A 254 4.48 3.98 6.19
CA SER A 254 4.02 5.30 6.58
C SER A 254 2.72 5.25 7.35
N GLU A 255 2.50 6.23 8.21
CA GLU A 255 1.23 6.50 8.88
C GLU A 255 0.37 7.46 8.05
N VAL A 256 1.01 8.49 7.49
CA VAL A 256 0.36 9.51 6.67
C VAL A 256 0.95 9.48 5.26
N VAL A 257 0.11 9.58 4.26
CA VAL A 257 0.49 9.59 2.85
C VAL A 257 0.09 10.93 2.22
N ALA A 258 1.08 11.67 1.71
CA ALA A 258 0.85 12.85 0.91
C ALA A 258 0.79 12.46 -0.58
N VAL A 259 -0.40 12.53 -1.17
CA VAL A 259 -0.63 12.28 -2.59
C VAL A 259 -0.36 13.57 -3.36
N VAL A 260 0.71 13.59 -4.15
CA VAL A 260 1.16 14.79 -4.89
C VAL A 260 0.64 14.75 -6.31
N LEU A 261 -0.14 15.76 -6.66
CA LEU A 261 -0.71 16.01 -7.98
C LEU A 261 0.02 17.16 -8.67
N ASP A 262 0.01 17.15 -9.99
CA ASP A 262 0.53 18.22 -10.83
C ASP A 262 -0.60 19.22 -11.15
N GLY A 263 -0.46 20.45 -10.66
CA GLY A 263 -1.46 21.49 -10.89
C GLY A 263 -1.54 21.98 -12.35
N GLU A 264 -0.42 21.91 -13.09
CA GLU A 264 -0.34 22.33 -14.48
C GLU A 264 -0.92 21.27 -15.44
N GLU A 265 -0.55 20.00 -15.26
CA GLU A 265 -1.04 18.90 -16.11
C GLU A 265 -2.43 18.39 -15.70
N GLY A 266 -2.87 18.67 -14.48
CA GLY A 266 -4.14 18.20 -13.95
C GLY A 266 -4.10 16.73 -13.51
N ILE A 267 -5.30 16.14 -13.32
CA ILE A 267 -5.51 14.79 -12.82
C ILE A 267 -5.58 13.80 -13.97
N ILE A 268 -4.81 12.72 -13.89
CA ILE A 268 -4.84 11.61 -14.84
C ILE A 268 -5.17 10.28 -14.12
N GLU A 269 -5.47 9.24 -14.90
CA GLU A 269 -5.86 7.92 -14.34
C GLU A 269 -4.79 7.30 -13.44
N GLN A 270 -3.52 7.54 -13.72
CA GLN A 270 -2.42 7.08 -12.88
C GLN A 270 -2.43 7.70 -11.48
N ASP A 271 -2.84 8.97 -11.35
CA ASP A 271 -2.97 9.63 -10.05
C ASP A 271 -4.05 8.96 -9.20
N LYS A 272 -5.19 8.59 -9.81
CA LYS A 272 -6.27 7.87 -9.12
C LYS A 272 -5.82 6.52 -8.60
N ARG A 273 -5.08 5.77 -9.42
CA ARG A 273 -4.55 4.46 -9.05
C ARG A 273 -3.59 4.56 -7.87
N ILE A 274 -2.65 5.49 -7.92
CA ILE A 274 -1.67 5.71 -6.85
C ILE A 274 -2.36 6.13 -5.54
N ALA A 275 -3.34 7.01 -5.62
CA ALA A 275 -4.13 7.45 -4.46
C ALA A 275 -4.98 6.32 -3.88
N GLY A 276 -5.53 5.44 -4.74
CA GLY A 276 -6.29 4.26 -4.34
C GLY A 276 -5.50 3.33 -3.42
N TYR A 277 -4.21 3.14 -3.66
CA TYR A 277 -3.36 2.30 -2.81
C TYR A 277 -3.25 2.82 -1.37
N ALA A 278 -3.15 4.13 -1.18
CA ALA A 278 -3.09 4.72 0.15
C ALA A 278 -4.42 4.51 0.92
N HIS A 279 -5.54 4.64 0.21
CA HIS A 279 -6.87 4.40 0.75
C HIS A 279 -7.08 2.92 1.14
N GLU A 280 -6.77 1.98 0.23
CA GLU A 280 -6.88 0.54 0.48
C GLU A 280 -5.99 0.07 1.64
N ALA A 281 -4.79 0.66 1.79
CA ALA A 281 -3.91 0.42 2.92
C ALA A 281 -4.42 1.03 4.24
N GLY A 282 -5.53 1.76 4.22
CA GLY A 282 -6.13 2.36 5.40
C GLY A 282 -5.27 3.46 6.03
N LYS A 283 -4.43 4.13 5.26
CA LYS A 283 -3.53 5.20 5.74
C LYS A 283 -4.24 6.55 5.82
N ALA A 284 -3.76 7.43 6.69
CA ALA A 284 -4.16 8.83 6.63
C ALA A 284 -3.64 9.47 5.33
N VAL A 285 -4.44 10.33 4.72
CA VAL A 285 -4.13 10.91 3.40
C VAL A 285 -4.29 12.42 3.41
N VAL A 286 -3.33 13.10 2.79
CA VAL A 286 -3.35 14.52 2.47
C VAL A 286 -3.12 14.67 0.96
N ILE A 287 -3.96 15.41 0.26
CA ILE A 287 -3.78 15.69 -1.17
C ILE A 287 -3.01 16.99 -1.32
N VAL A 288 -1.96 16.97 -2.12
CA VAL A 288 -1.08 18.12 -2.39
C VAL A 288 -1.08 18.43 -3.87
N VAL A 289 -1.60 19.59 -4.26
CA VAL A 289 -1.51 20.10 -5.62
C VAL A 289 -0.26 20.98 -5.71
N ASN A 290 0.79 20.43 -6.31
CA ASN A 290 2.05 21.12 -6.53
C ASN A 290 2.08 21.83 -7.88
N LYS A 291 3.12 22.65 -8.13
CA LYS A 291 3.27 23.52 -9.31
C LYS A 291 2.12 24.52 -9.48
N TRP A 292 1.52 24.91 -8.38
CA TRP A 292 0.40 25.86 -8.40
C TRP A 292 0.78 27.26 -8.92
N ASP A 293 2.06 27.56 -9.01
CA ASP A 293 2.61 28.77 -9.64
C ASP A 293 2.47 28.77 -11.17
N ALA A 294 2.49 27.61 -11.81
CA ALA A 294 2.38 27.44 -13.26
C ALA A 294 0.92 27.50 -13.77
N VAL A 295 -0.07 27.46 -12.87
CA VAL A 295 -1.49 27.50 -13.23
C VAL A 295 -1.93 28.94 -13.46
N ASP A 296 -2.58 29.23 -14.59
CA ASP A 296 -3.29 30.48 -14.82
C ASP A 296 -4.51 30.56 -13.89
N LYS A 297 -4.61 31.64 -13.12
CA LYS A 297 -5.56 31.74 -12.00
C LYS A 297 -6.47 32.92 -12.12
N ASP A 298 -7.76 32.67 -11.90
CA ASP A 298 -8.76 33.63 -11.53
C ASP A 298 -9.31 33.34 -10.12
N GLU A 299 -10.35 34.00 -9.70
CA GLU A 299 -10.96 33.84 -8.37
C GLU A 299 -11.63 32.43 -8.19
N SER A 300 -12.04 31.78 -9.29
CA SER A 300 -12.74 30.48 -9.29
C SER A 300 -11.81 29.29 -9.42
N THR A 301 -10.63 29.45 -10.01
CA THR A 301 -9.72 28.37 -10.42
C THR A 301 -9.41 27.37 -9.32
N MET A 302 -9.15 27.82 -8.09
CA MET A 302 -8.85 26.94 -6.97
C MET A 302 -10.05 26.08 -6.59
N LYS A 303 -11.24 26.67 -6.57
CA LYS A 303 -12.48 25.97 -6.24
C LYS A 303 -12.84 24.94 -7.31
N GLU A 304 -12.73 25.30 -8.57
CA GLU A 304 -12.97 24.41 -9.71
C GLU A 304 -12.00 23.21 -9.70
N PHE A 305 -10.74 23.47 -9.37
CA PHE A 305 -9.75 22.40 -9.24
C PHE A 305 -10.06 21.47 -8.05
N GLU A 306 -10.50 22.03 -6.92
CA GLU A 306 -10.93 21.27 -5.76
C GLU A 306 -12.16 20.41 -6.07
N GLU A 307 -13.18 20.96 -6.74
CA GLU A 307 -14.35 20.21 -7.19
C GLU A 307 -13.95 19.06 -8.13
N ASN A 308 -13.05 19.32 -9.09
CA ASN A 308 -12.50 18.30 -9.97
C ASN A 308 -11.76 17.20 -9.22
N ILE A 309 -10.98 17.53 -8.18
CA ILE A 309 -10.34 16.54 -7.31
C ILE A 309 -11.40 15.67 -6.62
N ARG A 310 -12.42 16.27 -6.02
CA ARG A 310 -13.50 15.56 -5.32
C ARG A 310 -14.25 14.61 -6.25
N ASP A 311 -14.51 15.00 -7.49
CA ASP A 311 -15.18 14.17 -8.48
C ASP A 311 -14.32 12.95 -8.88
N HIS A 312 -13.01 13.13 -9.02
CA HIS A 312 -12.08 12.07 -9.41
C HIS A 312 -11.69 11.15 -8.27
N PHE A 313 -11.62 11.65 -7.03
CA PHE A 313 -11.20 10.93 -5.83
C PHE A 313 -12.33 10.83 -4.79
N GLN A 314 -13.51 10.38 -5.20
CA GLN A 314 -14.67 10.21 -4.31
C GLN A 314 -14.38 9.35 -3.07
N PHE A 315 -13.43 8.41 -3.20
CA PHE A 315 -12.97 7.55 -2.10
C PHE A 315 -12.04 8.26 -1.10
N LEU A 316 -11.56 9.47 -1.43
CA LEU A 316 -10.72 10.33 -0.58
C LEU A 316 -11.45 11.64 -0.19
N ASP A 317 -12.76 11.61 -0.03
CA ASP A 317 -13.56 12.77 0.34
C ASP A 317 -13.16 13.38 1.70
N TYR A 318 -12.58 12.56 2.58
CA TYR A 318 -12.05 12.94 3.88
C TYR A 318 -10.68 13.63 3.84
N ALA A 319 -9.94 13.53 2.73
CA ALA A 319 -8.58 14.06 2.64
C ALA A 319 -8.57 15.58 2.43
N PRO A 320 -7.80 16.36 3.22
CA PRO A 320 -7.60 17.78 2.96
C PRO A 320 -6.83 17.99 1.66
N ILE A 321 -7.15 19.07 0.94
CA ILE A 321 -6.50 19.45 -0.31
C ILE A 321 -5.67 20.70 -0.06
N LEU A 322 -4.37 20.62 -0.35
CA LEU A 322 -3.43 21.73 -0.22
C LEU A 322 -2.91 22.15 -1.59
N PHE A 323 -2.86 23.45 -1.83
CA PHE A 323 -2.30 24.03 -3.05
C PHE A 323 -0.99 24.72 -2.70
N MET A 324 0.11 24.35 -3.37
CA MET A 324 1.43 24.90 -3.08
C MET A 324 2.36 24.88 -4.30
N SER A 325 3.49 25.53 -4.17
CA SER A 325 4.55 25.51 -5.17
C SER A 325 5.89 25.23 -4.49
N ALA A 326 6.49 24.10 -4.83
CA ALA A 326 7.83 23.77 -4.40
C ALA A 326 8.89 24.73 -5.01
N LEU A 327 8.65 25.23 -6.21
CA LEU A 327 9.56 26.15 -6.92
C LEU A 327 9.61 27.52 -6.26
N THR A 328 8.45 28.13 -6.01
CA THR A 328 8.35 29.48 -5.42
C THR A 328 8.26 29.47 -3.90
N LYS A 329 8.25 28.28 -3.28
CA LYS A 329 8.08 28.02 -1.85
C LYS A 329 6.75 28.58 -1.26
N LYS A 330 5.79 28.91 -2.12
CA LYS A 330 4.48 29.41 -1.66
C LYS A 330 3.69 28.28 -1.01
N ARG A 331 3.14 28.56 0.18
CA ARG A 331 2.27 27.69 0.99
C ARG A 331 2.90 26.36 1.43
N ILE A 332 4.21 26.16 1.32
CA ILE A 332 4.89 24.95 1.83
C ILE A 332 4.63 24.76 3.32
N HIS A 333 4.60 25.84 4.10
CA HIS A 333 4.33 25.84 5.54
C HIS A 333 2.99 25.21 5.93
N THR A 334 2.06 24.98 5.00
CA THR A 334 0.76 24.35 5.28
C THR A 334 0.84 22.82 5.31
N LEU A 335 1.92 22.23 4.75
CA LEU A 335 2.05 20.78 4.62
C LEU A 335 2.19 20.10 5.98
N MET A 336 3.14 20.55 6.81
CA MET A 336 3.41 19.92 8.11
C MET A 336 2.20 19.97 9.06
N PRO A 337 1.49 21.11 9.23
CA PRO A 337 0.27 21.14 10.02
C PRO A 337 -0.82 20.17 9.54
N ALA A 338 -0.97 19.99 8.22
CA ALA A 338 -1.94 19.05 7.65
C ALA A 338 -1.53 17.57 7.94
N ILE A 339 -0.24 17.23 7.83
CA ILE A 339 0.27 15.91 8.18
C ILE A 339 0.06 15.60 9.67
N ILE A 340 0.37 16.56 10.55
CA ILE A 340 0.15 16.43 12.00
C ILE A 340 -1.33 16.18 12.29
N LYS A 341 -2.21 16.99 11.72
CA LYS A 341 -3.66 16.87 11.92
C LYS A 341 -4.21 15.53 11.44
N ALA A 342 -3.74 15.06 10.28
CA ALA A 342 -4.12 13.75 9.75
C ALA A 342 -3.65 12.60 10.66
N SER A 343 -2.42 12.66 11.19
CA SER A 343 -1.87 11.68 12.14
C SER A 343 -2.64 11.68 13.47
N GLU A 344 -2.93 12.87 14.04
CA GLU A 344 -3.73 13.00 15.26
C GLU A 344 -5.12 12.37 15.08
N ASN A 345 -5.81 12.69 13.99
CA ASN A 345 -7.13 12.13 13.68
C ASN A 345 -7.07 10.63 13.41
N HIS A 346 -5.98 10.14 12.81
CA HIS A 346 -5.76 8.73 12.54
C HIS A 346 -5.60 7.90 13.83
N SER A 347 -5.11 8.52 14.88
CA SER A 347 -4.93 7.92 16.21
C SER A 347 -6.05 8.27 17.19
N LEU A 348 -7.05 9.05 16.76
CA LEU A 348 -8.10 9.56 17.65
C LEU A 348 -8.98 8.43 18.19
N ARG A 349 -9.14 8.40 19.52
CA ARG A 349 -10.12 7.57 20.21
C ARG A 349 -11.29 8.41 20.68
N VAL A 350 -12.50 7.96 20.35
CA VAL A 350 -13.75 8.57 20.80
C VAL A 350 -14.31 7.84 22.01
N GLN A 351 -14.98 8.56 22.89
CA GLN A 351 -15.65 7.96 24.02
C GLN A 351 -16.88 7.16 23.57
N THR A 352 -17.04 5.93 24.08
CA THR A 352 -18.10 5.02 23.66
C THR A 352 -19.51 5.56 23.92
N ASN A 353 -19.72 6.28 25.02
CA ASN A 353 -21.02 6.89 25.32
C ASN A 353 -21.36 7.98 24.28
N VAL A 354 -20.43 8.87 23.96
CA VAL A 354 -20.64 9.93 22.96
C VAL A 354 -20.85 9.34 21.58
N LEU A 355 -20.10 8.29 21.22
CA LEU A 355 -20.31 7.57 19.96
C LEU A 355 -21.72 7.02 19.86
N ASN A 356 -22.24 6.39 20.94
CA ASN A 356 -23.58 5.82 20.94
C ASN A 356 -24.66 6.90 20.87
N ASP A 357 -24.46 8.04 21.51
CA ASP A 357 -25.39 9.19 21.37
C ASP A 357 -25.47 9.62 19.91
N VAL A 358 -24.33 9.78 19.22
CA VAL A 358 -24.27 10.14 17.79
C VAL A 358 -24.95 9.10 16.90
N ILE A 359 -24.75 7.80 17.17
CA ILE A 359 -25.38 6.72 16.40
C ILE A 359 -26.91 6.71 16.63
N MET A 360 -27.36 6.88 17.87
CA MET A 360 -28.79 6.90 18.17
C MET A 360 -29.49 8.13 17.58
N ASP A 361 -28.86 9.29 17.61
CA ASP A 361 -29.36 10.50 16.95
C ASP A 361 -29.41 10.29 15.42
N ALA A 362 -28.42 9.66 14.83
CA ALA A 362 -28.41 9.33 13.40
C ALA A 362 -29.59 8.40 13.03
N VAL A 363 -29.85 7.36 13.83
CA VAL A 363 -30.97 6.44 13.64
C VAL A 363 -32.33 7.16 13.80
N ALA A 364 -32.42 8.11 14.72
CA ALA A 364 -33.63 8.92 14.90
C ALA A 364 -33.89 9.84 13.71
N MET A 365 -32.84 10.44 13.14
CA MET A 365 -32.92 11.34 11.98
C MET A 365 -33.28 10.58 10.70
N ASN A 366 -32.61 9.44 10.46
CA ASN A 366 -32.81 8.59 9.28
C ASN A 366 -33.04 7.15 9.74
N PRO A 367 -34.32 6.72 9.84
CA PRO A 367 -34.65 5.40 10.30
C PRO A 367 -33.99 4.30 9.49
N THR A 368 -33.58 3.25 10.19
CA THR A 368 -32.90 2.09 9.61
C THR A 368 -33.68 1.43 8.47
N PRO A 369 -33.01 0.93 7.42
CA PRO A 369 -33.65 0.31 6.28
C PRO A 369 -34.40 -0.98 6.65
N THR A 370 -35.43 -1.30 5.86
CA THR A 370 -36.15 -2.58 5.92
C THR A 370 -35.89 -3.35 4.64
N HIS A 371 -35.47 -4.60 4.77
CA HIS A 371 -35.23 -5.50 3.65
C HIS A 371 -35.94 -6.83 3.89
N ASN A 372 -36.70 -7.34 2.91
CA ASN A 372 -37.48 -8.59 2.99
C ASN A 372 -38.36 -8.70 4.24
N GLY A 373 -38.97 -7.59 4.66
CA GLY A 373 -39.85 -7.56 5.84
C GLY A 373 -39.14 -7.48 7.19
N SER A 374 -37.81 -7.56 7.20
CA SER A 374 -36.97 -7.41 8.40
C SER A 374 -36.33 -6.03 8.43
N ARG A 375 -36.42 -5.36 9.59
CA ARG A 375 -35.82 -4.04 9.80
C ARG A 375 -34.48 -4.17 10.51
N LEU A 376 -33.47 -3.45 10.04
CA LEU A 376 -32.19 -3.31 10.74
C LEU A 376 -32.42 -2.69 12.12
N LYS A 377 -31.88 -3.30 13.17
CA LYS A 377 -31.85 -2.75 14.53
C LYS A 377 -30.39 -2.57 14.96
N ILE A 378 -30.03 -1.37 15.33
CA ILE A 378 -28.73 -1.04 15.91
C ILE A 378 -28.88 -1.03 17.43
N TYR A 379 -28.03 -1.77 18.13
CA TYR A 379 -28.06 -1.88 19.58
C TYR A 379 -27.07 -0.92 20.24
N TYR A 380 -25.81 -0.95 19.78
CA TYR A 380 -24.74 -0.08 20.23
C TYR A 380 -23.55 -0.14 19.28
N ALA A 381 -22.61 0.80 19.43
CA ALA A 381 -21.38 0.83 18.68
C ALA A 381 -20.17 1.03 19.61
N THR A 382 -19.01 0.58 19.18
CA THR A 382 -17.73 0.78 19.88
C THR A 382 -16.60 0.98 18.90
N GLN A 383 -15.61 1.76 19.27
CA GLN A 383 -14.37 1.87 18.51
C GLN A 383 -13.41 0.76 18.95
N VAL A 384 -13.04 -0.11 18.00
CA VAL A 384 -12.20 -1.29 18.26
C VAL A 384 -10.73 -1.06 17.98
N SER A 385 -10.39 -0.12 17.07
CA SER A 385 -9.01 0.21 16.74
C SER A 385 -8.83 1.65 16.30
N VAL A 386 -7.58 2.05 16.21
CA VAL A 386 -7.08 3.26 15.57
C VAL A 386 -6.10 2.87 14.46
N LYS A 387 -5.74 3.81 13.59
CA LYS A 387 -4.78 3.63 12.50
C LYS A 387 -5.14 2.49 11.52
N PRO A 388 -6.32 2.52 10.87
CA PRO A 388 -7.35 3.57 10.87
C PRO A 388 -8.39 3.41 12.00
N PRO A 389 -9.11 4.51 12.35
CA PRO A 389 -10.26 4.44 13.24
C PRO A 389 -11.27 3.44 12.73
N SER A 390 -11.57 2.42 13.53
CA SER A 390 -12.46 1.33 13.15
C SER A 390 -13.53 1.12 14.21
N PHE A 391 -14.77 1.01 13.78
CA PHE A 391 -15.95 0.94 14.62
C PHE A 391 -16.70 -0.36 14.35
N VAL A 392 -17.18 -0.99 15.39
CA VAL A 392 -18.12 -2.11 15.31
C VAL A 392 -19.48 -1.63 15.74
N VAL A 393 -20.47 -1.81 14.86
CA VAL A 393 -21.89 -1.54 15.13
C VAL A 393 -22.59 -2.89 15.34
N PHE A 394 -23.11 -3.10 16.53
CA PHE A 394 -23.83 -4.32 16.87
C PHE A 394 -25.29 -4.21 16.46
N VAL A 395 -25.71 -5.15 15.63
CA VAL A 395 -27.02 -5.17 14.96
C VAL A 395 -27.73 -6.50 15.18
N ASN A 396 -29.01 -6.57 14.83
CA ASN A 396 -29.78 -7.83 14.83
C ASN A 396 -29.31 -8.79 13.73
N ASP A 397 -29.01 -8.25 12.53
CA ASP A 397 -28.56 -9.01 11.38
C ASP A 397 -27.62 -8.13 10.52
N PRO A 398 -26.32 -8.50 10.38
CA PRO A 398 -25.36 -7.74 9.58
C PRO A 398 -25.73 -7.63 8.09
N GLU A 399 -26.45 -8.59 7.53
CA GLU A 399 -26.86 -8.59 6.12
C GLU A 399 -27.88 -7.47 5.81
N LEU A 400 -28.54 -6.94 6.84
CA LEU A 400 -29.46 -5.80 6.70
C LEU A 400 -28.73 -4.44 6.66
N MET A 401 -27.43 -4.40 6.99
CA MET A 401 -26.62 -3.20 6.92
C MET A 401 -26.18 -2.96 5.45
N HIS A 402 -27.02 -2.21 4.72
CA HIS A 402 -26.69 -1.83 3.35
C HIS A 402 -25.59 -0.78 3.33
N PHE A 403 -24.70 -0.81 2.32
CA PHE A 403 -23.58 0.10 2.18
C PHE A 403 -23.96 1.59 2.25
N SER A 404 -25.13 1.97 1.73
CA SER A 404 -25.62 3.35 1.78
C SER A 404 -25.92 3.81 3.21
N TYR A 405 -26.38 2.91 4.09
CA TYR A 405 -26.62 3.23 5.48
C TYR A 405 -25.32 3.25 6.30
N GLU A 406 -24.40 2.36 6.00
CA GLU A 406 -23.04 2.39 6.54
C GLU A 406 -22.35 3.72 6.23
N ARG A 407 -22.40 4.18 4.97
CA ARG A 407 -21.85 5.48 4.55
C ARG A 407 -22.57 6.65 5.25
N PHE A 408 -23.87 6.55 5.47
CA PHE A 408 -24.60 7.55 6.26
C PHE A 408 -24.09 7.62 7.70
N LEU A 409 -23.88 6.49 8.36
CA LEU A 409 -23.30 6.42 9.70
C LEU A 409 -21.88 6.97 9.74
N GLU A 410 -21.06 6.61 8.74
CA GLU A 410 -19.71 7.16 8.59
C GLU A 410 -19.74 8.69 8.54
N ASN A 411 -20.58 9.27 7.70
CA ASN A 411 -20.71 10.72 7.59
C ASN A 411 -21.14 11.35 8.92
N ARG A 412 -22.06 10.73 9.66
CA ARG A 412 -22.47 11.23 10.98
C ARG A 412 -21.36 11.17 12.02
N ILE A 413 -20.54 10.12 12.00
CA ILE A 413 -19.34 10.01 12.84
C ILE A 413 -18.32 11.10 12.47
N ARG A 414 -18.11 11.35 11.18
CA ARG A 414 -17.21 12.42 10.71
C ARG A 414 -17.70 13.80 11.13
N ASP A 415 -18.98 14.07 10.97
CA ASP A 415 -19.59 15.35 11.37
C ASP A 415 -19.42 15.62 12.87
N ALA A 416 -19.53 14.56 13.69
CA ALA A 416 -19.46 14.70 15.15
C ALA A 416 -18.02 14.80 15.69
N PHE A 417 -17.07 14.06 15.11
CA PHE A 417 -15.72 13.90 15.65
C PHE A 417 -14.61 14.49 14.77
N GLY A 418 -14.90 14.86 13.52
CA GLY A 418 -13.95 15.40 12.56
C GLY A 418 -13.35 14.32 11.67
N PHE A 419 -12.33 13.61 12.09
CA PHE A 419 -11.61 12.57 11.32
C PHE A 419 -11.13 13.04 9.93
N GLU A 420 -10.86 14.33 9.76
CA GLU A 420 -10.26 14.87 8.55
C GLU A 420 -8.89 14.22 8.30
N GLY A 421 -8.62 13.83 7.06
CA GLY A 421 -7.36 13.23 6.66
C GLY A 421 -7.23 11.72 6.97
N THR A 422 -8.25 11.06 7.54
CA THR A 422 -8.20 9.63 7.83
C THR A 422 -9.44 8.89 7.34
N PRO A 423 -9.27 7.67 6.76
CA PRO A 423 -10.41 6.80 6.50
C PRO A 423 -11.02 6.30 7.82
N ILE A 424 -12.29 5.98 7.78
CA ILE A 424 -13.01 5.30 8.86
C ILE A 424 -13.47 3.94 8.34
N LYS A 425 -13.38 2.91 9.20
CA LYS A 425 -13.94 1.59 8.90
C LYS A 425 -15.11 1.30 9.84
N ILE A 426 -16.22 0.85 9.27
CA ILE A 426 -17.40 0.42 10.03
C ILE A 426 -17.64 -1.06 9.74
N PHE A 427 -17.88 -1.82 10.79
CA PHE A 427 -18.18 -3.25 10.69
C PHE A 427 -19.50 -3.54 11.40
N ALA A 428 -20.48 -4.11 10.72
CA ALA A 428 -21.68 -4.62 11.35
C ALA A 428 -21.42 -6.02 11.91
N ARG A 429 -21.85 -6.27 13.16
CA ARG A 429 -21.77 -7.59 13.78
C ARG A 429 -23.08 -7.94 14.48
N ALA A 430 -23.50 -9.20 14.38
CA ALA A 430 -24.65 -9.69 15.11
C ALA A 430 -24.35 -9.64 16.62
N ARG A 431 -25.33 -9.13 17.39
CA ARG A 431 -25.30 -9.24 18.85
C ARG A 431 -25.55 -10.71 19.25
N LYS A 432 -24.56 -11.33 19.88
CA LYS A 432 -24.73 -12.66 20.49
C LYS A 432 -25.64 -12.60 21.72
#